data_f46cb31eb4eee48e1c8e27eed71ba2be
#
_entry.id   f46cb31eb4eee48e1c8e27eed71ba2be
#
_cell.length_a   1.000
_cell.length_b   1.000
_cell.length_c   1.000
_cell.angle_alpha   90.00
_cell.angle_beta   90.00
_cell.angle_gamma   90.00
#
_symmetry.space_group_name_H-M   'P 1'
#
loop_
_entity.id
_entity.type
_entity.pdbx_description
1 polymer ?
#
loop_
_entity_poly.entity_id
_entity_poly.type
_entity_poly.pdbx_seq_one_letter_code
_entity_poly.pdbx_strand_id
1 'polypeptide(L)'
;MRLLVLIAAVGCSSPAHRPAPPVPVENSARGCAEAAAGLERATRGIRPPEDSVLSPMQKLCVDDAWSAAAIDCFATMKPDDLGTCAGQVEPKHREALFGVIGGDERDTASMAIIVARLANLKVGITECDRFVAGVSTAMSCEGLPLDQRHALGNETADFWSLPTSGLPPDAIAKMVKACTESLDALHTQLSAVGCM
;
A
#
# COMPACT_ATOMS: atom_id res chain seq x y z
N MET A 1 -55.20 -38.69 30.69
CA MET A 1 -53.77 -38.55 30.93
C MET A 1 -53.21 -37.43 30.05
N ARG A 2 -53.01 -36.22 30.59
CA ARG A 2 -52.46 -35.09 29.87
C ARG A 2 -50.96 -34.96 30.23
N LEU A 3 -50.10 -35.16 29.22
CA LEU A 3 -48.66 -35.05 29.37
C LEU A 3 -48.27 -33.58 29.21
N LEU A 4 -47.79 -32.91 30.29
CA LEU A 4 -47.24 -31.56 30.30
C LEU A 4 -45.78 -31.67 29.89
N VAL A 5 -45.43 -31.11 28.71
CA VAL A 5 -44.04 -30.95 28.26
C VAL A 5 -43.55 -29.58 28.73
N LEU A 6 -42.64 -29.59 29.70
CA LEU A 6 -41.92 -28.42 30.18
C LEU A 6 -40.75 -28.14 29.20
N ILE A 7 -40.84 -27.06 28.42
CA ILE A 7 -39.73 -26.56 27.59
C ILE A 7 -38.87 -25.63 28.50
N ALA A 8 -37.71 -26.12 28.86
CA ALA A 8 -36.67 -25.27 29.51
C ALA A 8 -35.99 -24.40 28.46
N ALA A 9 -36.25 -23.09 28.50
CA ALA A 9 -35.56 -22.12 27.68
C ALA A 9 -34.14 -21.90 28.24
N VAL A 10 -33.13 -22.45 27.57
CA VAL A 10 -31.72 -22.16 27.88
C VAL A 10 -31.40 -20.81 27.22
N GLY A 11 -31.37 -19.76 28.02
CA GLY A 11 -30.94 -18.42 27.62
C GLY A 11 -29.42 -18.41 27.35
N CYS A 12 -29.03 -18.36 26.09
CA CYS A 12 -27.63 -18.04 25.74
C CYS A 12 -27.38 -16.56 26.04
N SER A 13 -26.77 -16.27 27.20
CA SER A 13 -26.23 -14.93 27.48
C SER A 13 -24.97 -14.73 26.65
N SER A 14 -25.08 -13.98 25.52
CA SER A 14 -23.92 -13.53 24.78
C SER A 14 -23.06 -12.64 25.69
N PRO A 15 -21.73 -12.87 25.79
CA PRO A 15 -20.86 -11.98 26.55
C PRO A 15 -20.92 -10.59 25.93
N ALA A 16 -21.26 -9.60 26.75
CA ALA A 16 -21.24 -8.19 26.34
C ALA A 16 -19.87 -7.86 25.79
N HIS A 17 -19.83 -7.50 24.52
CA HIS A 17 -18.60 -7.02 23.84
C HIS A 17 -18.18 -5.74 24.55
N ARG A 18 -17.19 -5.83 25.44
CA ARG A 18 -16.59 -4.66 26.06
C ARG A 18 -15.87 -3.90 24.96
N PRO A 19 -16.23 -2.63 24.64
CA PRO A 19 -15.49 -1.87 23.65
C PRO A 19 -14.01 -1.84 24.05
N ALA A 20 -13.14 -2.12 23.09
CA ALA A 20 -11.71 -2.03 23.29
C ALA A 20 -11.37 -0.63 23.83
N PRO A 21 -10.47 -0.49 24.82
CA PRO A 21 -10.03 0.82 25.27
C PRO A 21 -9.51 1.60 24.07
N PRO A 22 -9.77 2.92 23.98
CA PRO A 22 -9.26 3.74 22.90
C PRO A 22 -7.73 3.59 22.89
N VAL A 23 -7.20 3.22 21.72
CA VAL A 23 -5.75 3.18 21.49
C VAL A 23 -5.25 4.59 21.76
N PRO A 24 -4.20 4.78 22.60
CA PRO A 24 -3.63 6.09 22.82
C PRO A 24 -3.28 6.69 21.46
N VAL A 25 -3.84 7.85 21.14
CA VAL A 25 -3.43 8.63 19.97
C VAL A 25 -2.00 9.06 20.28
N GLU A 26 -1.04 8.44 19.62
CA GLU A 26 0.37 8.88 19.69
C GLU A 26 0.38 10.32 19.18
N ASN A 27 0.49 11.28 20.10
CA ASN A 27 0.62 12.69 19.73
C ASN A 27 1.99 12.85 19.10
N SER A 28 2.03 13.07 17.79
CA SER A 28 3.24 13.59 17.16
C SER A 28 3.62 14.91 17.84
N ALA A 29 4.91 15.09 18.12
CA ALA A 29 5.45 16.38 18.56
C ALA A 29 5.31 17.45 17.45
N ARG A 30 4.97 17.04 16.23
CA ARG A 30 4.82 17.87 15.03
C ARG A 30 3.36 17.89 14.59
N GLY A 31 3.00 18.96 13.88
CA GLY A 31 1.66 19.17 13.39
C GLY A 31 1.53 19.07 11.87
N CYS A 32 0.30 19.10 11.37
CA CYS A 32 -0.01 19.09 9.95
C CYS A 32 0.62 20.27 9.17
N ALA A 33 0.85 21.41 9.83
CA ALA A 33 1.55 22.55 9.22
C ALA A 33 3.02 22.22 8.91
N GLU A 34 3.68 21.48 9.81
CA GLU A 34 5.08 21.05 9.62
C GLU A 34 5.18 19.96 8.54
N ALA A 35 4.22 19.03 8.49
CA ALA A 35 4.13 18.04 7.43
C ALA A 35 3.96 18.70 6.05
N ALA A 36 3.05 19.67 5.93
CA ALA A 36 2.86 20.44 4.70
C ALA A 36 4.12 21.23 4.30
N ALA A 37 4.78 21.86 5.26
CA ALA A 37 6.04 22.59 5.03
C ALA A 37 7.17 21.65 4.61
N GLY A 38 7.20 20.42 5.11
CA GLY A 38 8.17 19.40 4.70
C GLY A 38 7.98 18.99 3.25
N LEU A 39 6.75 18.67 2.84
CA LEU A 39 6.41 18.38 1.45
C LEU A 39 6.77 19.54 0.52
N GLU A 40 6.36 20.75 0.88
CA GLU A 40 6.67 21.96 0.09
C GLU A 40 8.17 22.15 -0.12
N ARG A 41 8.98 21.97 0.93
CA ARG A 41 10.46 22.07 0.82
C ARG A 41 11.04 21.00 -0.09
N ALA A 42 10.58 19.77 0.07
CA ALA A 42 11.12 18.63 -0.66
C ALA A 42 10.76 18.66 -2.17
N THR A 43 9.62 19.24 -2.53
CA THR A 43 9.14 19.30 -3.92
C THR A 43 9.40 20.66 -4.60
N ARG A 44 9.95 21.63 -3.90
CA ARG A 44 10.16 23.00 -4.41
C ARG A 44 11.01 23.07 -5.69
N GLY A 45 11.97 22.16 -5.86
CA GLY A 45 12.84 22.11 -7.03
C GLY A 45 12.20 21.59 -8.30
N ILE A 46 11.04 20.94 -8.20
CA ILE A 46 10.32 20.28 -9.29
C ILE A 46 8.95 20.89 -9.55
N ARG A 47 8.54 21.90 -8.77
CA ARG A 47 7.25 22.59 -8.89
C ARG A 47 7.42 24.03 -9.31
N PRO A 48 6.45 24.60 -10.07
CA PRO A 48 6.37 26.04 -10.28
C PRO A 48 6.23 26.78 -8.97
N PRO A 49 6.86 27.96 -8.81
CA PRO A 49 6.83 28.73 -7.56
C PRO A 49 5.39 29.11 -7.09
N GLU A 50 4.48 29.27 -8.03
CA GLU A 50 3.06 29.59 -7.80
C GLU A 50 2.21 28.39 -7.35
N ASP A 51 2.71 27.19 -7.51
CA ASP A 51 2.01 25.93 -7.20
C ASP A 51 2.36 25.44 -5.79
N SER A 52 1.83 26.14 -4.77
CA SER A 52 2.05 25.79 -3.36
C SER A 52 1.10 24.70 -2.88
N VAL A 53 1.65 23.68 -2.24
CA VAL A 53 0.89 22.57 -1.61
C VAL A 53 0.61 22.79 -0.13
N LEU A 54 1.09 23.88 0.47
CA LEU A 54 0.98 24.13 1.91
C LEU A 54 -0.45 24.03 2.43
N SER A 55 -1.35 24.84 1.91
CA SER A 55 -2.73 24.88 2.40
C SER A 55 -3.53 23.62 2.06
N PRO A 56 -3.49 23.09 0.82
CA PRO A 56 -4.19 21.85 0.50
C PRO A 56 -3.69 20.68 1.33
N MET A 57 -2.37 20.52 1.48
CA MET A 57 -1.74 19.45 2.24
C MET A 57 -2.08 19.52 3.73
N GLN A 58 -2.00 20.73 4.33
CA GLN A 58 -2.34 20.94 5.73
C GLN A 58 -3.81 20.59 5.99
N LYS A 59 -4.69 20.99 5.08
CA LYS A 59 -6.12 20.69 5.17
C LYS A 59 -6.37 19.17 5.12
N LEU A 60 -5.77 18.45 4.16
CA LEU A 60 -5.88 17.00 4.08
C LEU A 60 -5.41 16.31 5.34
N CYS A 61 -4.24 16.68 5.85
CA CYS A 61 -3.68 16.09 7.05
C CYS A 61 -4.61 16.22 8.26
N VAL A 62 -5.28 17.38 8.41
CA VAL A 62 -6.24 17.65 9.50
C VAL A 62 -7.54 16.87 9.28
N ASP A 63 -8.13 16.98 8.08
CA ASP A 63 -9.44 16.38 7.77
C ASP A 63 -9.39 14.85 7.85
N ASP A 64 -8.29 14.26 7.42
CA ASP A 64 -8.07 12.81 7.39
C ASP A 64 -7.47 12.27 8.68
N ALA A 65 -7.19 13.12 9.67
CA ALA A 65 -6.60 12.78 10.96
C ALA A 65 -5.35 11.87 10.81
N TRP A 66 -4.35 12.34 10.08
CA TRP A 66 -3.16 11.55 9.78
C TRP A 66 -2.45 11.04 11.04
N SER A 67 -1.87 9.85 10.94
CA SER A 67 -1.08 9.27 12.02
C SER A 67 0.16 10.11 12.36
N ALA A 68 0.66 10.00 13.59
CA ALA A 68 1.92 10.63 14.00
C ALA A 68 3.07 10.23 13.08
N ALA A 69 3.13 8.95 12.68
CA ALA A 69 4.15 8.45 11.75
C ALA A 69 4.09 9.12 10.38
N ALA A 70 2.91 9.33 9.81
CA ALA A 70 2.74 10.05 8.56
C ALA A 70 3.18 11.52 8.70
N ILE A 71 2.72 12.20 9.75
CA ILE A 71 3.07 13.61 10.03
C ILE A 71 4.59 13.77 10.18
N ASP A 72 5.24 12.92 10.98
CA ASP A 72 6.69 12.99 11.20
C ASP A 72 7.49 12.70 9.92
N CYS A 73 7.02 11.74 9.11
CA CYS A 73 7.65 11.43 7.83
C CYS A 73 7.63 12.65 6.90
N PHE A 74 6.46 13.22 6.66
CA PHE A 74 6.34 14.40 5.78
C PHE A 74 7.08 15.62 6.33
N ALA A 75 7.06 15.85 7.64
CA ALA A 75 7.75 17.00 8.26
C ALA A 75 9.27 16.96 8.07
N THR A 76 9.85 15.77 7.95
CA THR A 76 11.31 15.57 7.84
C THR A 76 11.76 15.05 6.47
N MET A 77 10.81 14.88 5.52
CA MET A 77 11.10 14.26 4.24
C MET A 77 12.13 14.99 3.40
N LYS A 78 12.89 14.22 2.65
CA LYS A 78 13.79 14.65 1.58
C LYS A 78 13.08 14.45 0.22
N PRO A 79 13.61 15.00 -0.88
CA PRO A 79 12.98 14.84 -2.21
C PRO A 79 12.62 13.40 -2.59
N ASP A 80 13.49 12.44 -2.25
CA ASP A 80 13.29 11.02 -2.62
C ASP A 80 12.38 10.23 -1.65
N ASP A 81 11.94 10.85 -0.55
CA ASP A 81 11.15 10.17 0.48
C ASP A 81 9.63 10.20 0.20
N LEU A 82 9.18 10.88 -0.87
CA LEU A 82 7.76 11.12 -1.13
C LEU A 82 6.94 9.82 -1.13
N GLY A 83 7.38 8.80 -1.85
CA GLY A 83 6.69 7.51 -1.88
C GLY A 83 6.64 6.82 -0.53
N THR A 84 7.73 6.89 0.26
CA THR A 84 7.81 6.32 1.60
C THR A 84 6.83 7.01 2.54
N CYS A 85 6.77 8.36 2.53
CA CYS A 85 5.87 9.12 3.38
C CYS A 85 4.41 8.97 2.95
N ALA A 86 4.11 8.98 1.65
CA ALA A 86 2.77 8.68 1.14
C ALA A 86 2.31 7.26 1.53
N GLY A 87 3.24 6.30 1.62
CA GLY A 87 2.99 4.96 2.14
C GLY A 87 2.50 4.92 3.59
N GLN A 88 2.82 5.92 4.42
CA GLN A 88 2.37 6.03 5.82
C GLN A 88 0.93 6.58 5.94
N VAL A 89 0.38 7.17 4.87
CA VAL A 89 -1.00 7.63 4.81
C VAL A 89 -1.91 6.42 4.55
N GLU A 90 -3.06 6.39 5.22
CA GLU A 90 -4.04 5.32 4.98
C GLU A 90 -4.42 5.22 3.50
N PRO A 91 -4.56 4.00 2.94
CA PRO A 91 -4.81 3.81 1.51
C PRO A 91 -6.00 4.62 0.95
N LYS A 92 -7.09 4.73 1.72
CA LYS A 92 -8.30 5.49 1.33
C LYS A 92 -8.07 6.99 1.16
N HIS A 93 -7.03 7.56 1.78
CA HIS A 93 -6.69 8.98 1.73
C HIS A 93 -5.58 9.32 0.72
N ARG A 94 -4.88 8.30 0.20
CA ARG A 94 -3.77 8.52 -0.74
C ARG A 94 -4.20 9.15 -2.06
N GLU A 95 -5.40 8.85 -2.54
CA GLU A 95 -5.91 9.44 -3.78
C GLU A 95 -6.04 10.96 -3.66
N ALA A 96 -6.59 11.44 -2.54
CA ALA A 96 -6.70 12.87 -2.27
C ALA A 96 -5.32 13.52 -2.13
N LEU A 97 -4.37 12.87 -1.44
CA LEU A 97 -2.98 13.31 -1.34
C LEU A 97 -2.34 13.44 -2.73
N PHE A 98 -2.50 12.44 -3.59
CA PHE A 98 -1.97 12.48 -4.95
C PHE A 98 -2.64 13.56 -5.82
N GLY A 99 -3.90 13.89 -5.54
CA GLY A 99 -4.57 15.04 -6.17
C GLY A 99 -3.95 16.39 -5.78
N VAL A 100 -3.41 16.53 -4.58
CA VAL A 100 -2.67 17.72 -4.13
C VAL A 100 -1.27 17.79 -4.72
N ILE A 101 -0.58 16.66 -4.77
CA ILE A 101 0.78 16.58 -5.31
C ILE A 101 0.75 16.80 -6.82
N GLY A 102 -0.17 16.15 -7.55
CA GLY A 102 -0.42 16.32 -8.99
C GLY A 102 0.60 15.62 -9.91
N GLY A 103 0.28 15.59 -11.19
CA GLY A 103 1.14 15.25 -12.34
C GLY A 103 2.19 14.15 -12.15
N ASP A 104 3.40 14.39 -12.63
CA ASP A 104 4.53 13.46 -12.61
C ASP A 104 4.97 13.05 -11.19
N GLU A 105 4.77 13.92 -10.21
CA GLU A 105 5.08 13.63 -8.81
C GLU A 105 4.12 12.59 -8.22
N ARG A 106 2.82 12.67 -8.58
CA ARG A 106 1.83 11.65 -8.22
C ARG A 106 2.25 10.29 -8.74
N ASP A 107 2.63 10.22 -10.02
CA ASP A 107 3.02 8.98 -10.67
C ASP A 107 4.31 8.42 -10.05
N THR A 108 5.28 9.28 -9.77
CA THR A 108 6.52 8.93 -9.06
C THR A 108 6.23 8.39 -7.66
N ALA A 109 5.38 9.07 -6.88
CA ALA A 109 5.03 8.64 -5.52
C ALA A 109 4.25 7.32 -5.53
N SER A 110 3.31 7.16 -6.46
CA SER A 110 2.53 5.93 -6.62
C SER A 110 3.44 4.75 -6.96
N MET A 111 4.37 4.93 -7.91
CA MET A 111 5.33 3.90 -8.29
C MET A 111 6.26 3.53 -7.13
N ALA A 112 6.75 4.52 -6.36
CA ALA A 112 7.61 4.26 -5.21
C ALA A 112 6.89 3.43 -4.12
N ILE A 113 5.60 3.66 -3.88
CA ILE A 113 4.79 2.83 -2.97
C ILE A 113 4.70 1.38 -3.47
N ILE A 114 4.44 1.19 -4.76
CA ILE A 114 4.37 -0.14 -5.37
C ILE A 114 5.69 -0.88 -5.21
N VAL A 115 6.80 -0.23 -5.57
CA VAL A 115 8.16 -0.80 -5.44
C VAL A 115 8.45 -1.17 -3.98
N ALA A 116 8.12 -0.31 -3.01
CA ALA A 116 8.32 -0.60 -1.59
C ALA A 116 7.47 -1.80 -1.10
N ARG A 117 6.23 -1.92 -1.58
CA ARG A 117 5.36 -3.07 -1.28
C ARG A 117 5.95 -4.37 -1.83
N LEU A 118 6.39 -4.39 -3.09
CA LEU A 118 6.99 -5.56 -3.73
C LEU A 118 8.31 -5.96 -3.04
N ALA A 119 9.16 -5.01 -2.67
CA ALA A 119 10.44 -5.26 -2.01
C ALA A 119 10.28 -5.95 -0.64
N ASN A 120 9.18 -5.69 0.07
CA ASN A 120 8.87 -6.29 1.36
C ASN A 120 8.02 -7.56 1.26
N LEU A 121 7.59 -7.93 0.06
CA LEU A 121 6.71 -9.07 -0.16
C LEU A 121 7.52 -10.38 -0.15
N LYS A 122 7.07 -11.33 0.66
CA LYS A 122 7.62 -12.69 0.74
C LYS A 122 6.47 -13.69 0.68
N VAL A 123 6.39 -14.40 -0.42
CA VAL A 123 5.37 -15.44 -0.63
C VAL A 123 5.73 -16.73 0.13
N GLY A 124 7.04 -17.01 0.28
CA GLY A 124 7.55 -18.23 0.91
C GLY A 124 7.52 -19.46 0.00
N ILE A 125 7.26 -19.27 -1.29
CA ILE A 125 7.36 -20.27 -2.36
C ILE A 125 8.40 -19.74 -3.35
N THR A 126 9.50 -20.46 -3.54
CA THR A 126 10.69 -19.98 -4.28
C THR A 126 10.35 -19.45 -5.68
N GLU A 127 9.49 -20.13 -6.43
CA GLU A 127 9.11 -19.75 -7.79
C GLU A 127 8.27 -18.47 -7.78
N CYS A 128 7.41 -18.30 -6.78
CA CYS A 128 6.59 -17.11 -6.64
C CYS A 128 7.41 -15.91 -6.14
N ASP A 129 8.37 -16.15 -5.24
CA ASP A 129 9.34 -15.10 -4.84
C ASP A 129 10.17 -14.61 -6.03
N ARG A 130 10.54 -15.52 -6.96
CA ARG A 130 11.20 -15.15 -8.22
C ARG A 130 10.30 -14.34 -9.15
N PHE A 131 9.03 -14.72 -9.26
CA PHE A 131 8.06 -13.94 -10.04
C PHE A 131 7.90 -12.53 -9.47
N VAL A 132 7.73 -12.38 -8.15
CA VAL A 132 7.66 -11.07 -7.49
C VAL A 132 8.92 -10.24 -7.75
N ALA A 133 10.10 -10.85 -7.70
CA ALA A 133 11.36 -10.18 -8.03
C ALA A 133 11.41 -9.74 -9.50
N GLY A 134 10.91 -10.56 -10.43
CA GLY A 134 10.76 -10.21 -11.84
C GLY A 134 9.84 -9.01 -12.05
N VAL A 135 8.68 -8.99 -11.35
CA VAL A 135 7.77 -7.84 -11.37
C VAL A 135 8.44 -6.59 -10.81
N SER A 136 9.21 -6.71 -9.71
CA SER A 136 9.98 -5.58 -9.17
C SER A 136 10.96 -4.99 -10.21
N THR A 137 11.59 -5.85 -11.01
CA THR A 137 12.47 -5.42 -12.12
C THR A 137 11.65 -4.69 -13.20
N ALA A 138 10.45 -5.19 -13.52
CA ALA A 138 9.57 -4.57 -14.50
C ALA A 138 9.11 -3.16 -14.12
N MET A 139 9.11 -2.81 -12.83
CA MET A 139 8.74 -1.45 -12.37
C MET A 139 9.69 -0.37 -12.89
N SER A 140 10.95 -0.70 -13.15
CA SER A 140 11.95 0.22 -13.73
C SER A 140 12.02 0.16 -15.26
N CYS A 141 11.21 -0.65 -15.92
CA CYS A 141 11.23 -0.81 -17.37
C CYS A 141 10.49 0.35 -18.06
N GLU A 142 11.21 1.30 -18.62
CA GLU A 142 10.62 2.44 -19.34
C GLU A 142 9.92 2.02 -20.65
N GLY A 143 10.28 0.88 -21.22
CA GLY A 143 9.60 0.31 -22.39
C GLY A 143 8.19 -0.19 -22.10
N LEU A 144 7.82 -0.39 -20.83
CA LEU A 144 6.44 -0.65 -20.43
C LEU A 144 5.73 0.67 -20.09
N PRO A 145 4.52 0.90 -20.63
CA PRO A 145 3.69 2.04 -20.24
C PRO A 145 3.47 2.12 -18.73
N LEU A 146 3.40 3.35 -18.20
CA LEU A 146 3.31 3.58 -16.76
C LEU A 146 2.06 2.93 -16.12
N ASP A 147 0.91 3.01 -16.80
CA ASP A 147 -0.34 2.39 -16.37
C ASP A 147 -0.24 0.85 -16.29
N GLN A 148 0.47 0.22 -17.22
CA GLN A 148 0.73 -1.22 -17.18
C GLN A 148 1.66 -1.59 -16.04
N ARG A 149 2.71 -0.79 -15.76
CA ARG A 149 3.58 -1.01 -14.60
C ARG A 149 2.78 -0.88 -13.30
N HIS A 150 1.93 0.15 -13.19
CA HIS A 150 1.05 0.34 -12.03
C HIS A 150 0.10 -0.84 -11.82
N ALA A 151 -0.59 -1.29 -12.86
CA ALA A 151 -1.50 -2.43 -12.78
C ALA A 151 -0.76 -3.70 -12.36
N LEU A 152 0.32 -4.06 -13.05
CA LEU A 152 1.12 -5.24 -12.76
C LEU A 152 1.65 -5.26 -11.31
N GLY A 153 2.20 -4.14 -10.87
CA GLY A 153 2.79 -4.03 -9.53
C GLY A 153 1.73 -4.10 -8.42
N ASN A 154 0.62 -3.38 -8.56
CA ASN A 154 -0.46 -3.41 -7.58
C ASN A 154 -1.13 -4.78 -7.49
N GLU A 155 -1.50 -5.37 -8.64
CA GLU A 155 -2.13 -6.69 -8.68
C GLU A 155 -1.22 -7.75 -8.04
N THR A 156 0.09 -7.70 -8.34
CA THR A 156 1.06 -8.62 -7.72
C THR A 156 1.14 -8.41 -6.21
N ALA A 157 1.26 -7.16 -5.76
CA ALA A 157 1.37 -6.85 -4.34
C ALA A 157 0.09 -7.20 -3.56
N ASP A 158 -1.10 -7.02 -4.16
CA ASP A 158 -2.38 -7.34 -3.53
C ASP A 158 -2.59 -8.86 -3.45
N PHE A 159 -2.37 -9.57 -4.55
CA PHE A 159 -2.58 -11.02 -4.60
C PHE A 159 -1.64 -11.76 -3.65
N TRP A 160 -0.35 -11.45 -3.64
CA TRP A 160 0.64 -12.15 -2.84
C TRP A 160 0.77 -11.64 -1.39
N SER A 161 -0.01 -10.63 -1.00
CA SER A 161 -0.14 -10.23 0.41
C SER A 161 -0.95 -11.24 1.24
N LEU A 162 -1.65 -12.17 0.60
CA LEU A 162 -2.43 -13.20 1.26
C LEU A 162 -1.50 -14.27 1.86
N PRO A 163 -1.79 -14.77 3.09
CA PRO A 163 -0.96 -15.78 3.72
C PRO A 163 -1.02 -17.10 2.94
N THR A 164 0.15 -17.67 2.64
CA THR A 164 0.29 -18.97 1.99
C THR A 164 0.50 -20.14 2.98
N SER A 165 0.64 -19.82 4.27
CA SER A 165 0.80 -20.81 5.33
C SER A 165 -0.45 -21.68 5.47
N GLY A 166 -0.24 -23.00 5.56
CA GLY A 166 -1.34 -23.95 5.72
C GLY A 166 -2.03 -24.40 4.43
N LEU A 167 -1.53 -23.97 3.27
CA LEU A 167 -2.04 -24.48 1.98
C LEU A 167 -1.71 -25.96 1.80
N PRO A 168 -2.63 -26.77 1.23
CA PRO A 168 -2.37 -28.17 0.93
C PRO A 168 -1.34 -28.32 -0.21
N PRO A 169 -0.60 -29.46 -0.26
CA PRO A 169 0.49 -29.66 -1.23
C PRO A 169 0.09 -29.49 -2.70
N ASP A 170 -1.13 -29.88 -3.06
CA ASP A 170 -1.65 -29.73 -4.42
C ASP A 170 -1.91 -28.24 -4.79
N ALA A 171 -2.33 -27.41 -3.85
CA ALA A 171 -2.46 -25.98 -4.04
C ALA A 171 -1.08 -25.34 -4.22
N ILE A 172 -0.08 -25.72 -3.40
CA ILE A 172 1.30 -25.25 -3.54
C ILE A 172 1.85 -25.62 -4.92
N ALA A 173 1.66 -26.87 -5.38
CA ALA A 173 2.11 -27.30 -6.69
C ALA A 173 1.49 -26.50 -7.85
N LYS A 174 0.20 -26.14 -7.75
CA LYS A 174 -0.48 -25.27 -8.72
C LYS A 174 0.11 -23.86 -8.71
N MET A 175 0.41 -23.31 -7.52
CA MET A 175 1.03 -21.99 -7.39
C MET A 175 2.44 -21.96 -7.99
N VAL A 176 3.27 -22.97 -7.71
CA VAL A 176 4.60 -23.12 -8.31
C VAL A 176 4.51 -23.07 -9.82
N LYS A 177 3.61 -23.86 -10.41
CA LYS A 177 3.39 -23.87 -11.86
C LYS A 177 2.96 -22.50 -12.37
N ALA A 178 1.96 -21.89 -11.75
CA ALA A 178 1.44 -20.57 -12.17
C ALA A 178 2.53 -19.49 -12.08
N CYS A 179 3.31 -19.46 -11.00
CA CYS A 179 4.41 -18.49 -10.84
C CYS A 179 5.51 -18.67 -11.90
N THR A 180 5.85 -19.92 -12.23
CA THR A 180 6.84 -20.20 -13.27
C THR A 180 6.35 -19.73 -14.64
N GLU A 181 5.12 -20.09 -15.02
CA GLU A 181 4.52 -19.69 -16.30
C GLU A 181 4.37 -18.17 -16.41
N SER A 182 3.98 -17.51 -15.30
CA SER A 182 3.86 -16.05 -15.25
C SER A 182 5.21 -15.35 -15.37
N LEU A 183 6.27 -15.89 -14.77
CA LEU A 183 7.61 -15.35 -14.88
C LEU A 183 8.14 -15.48 -16.33
N ASP A 184 7.94 -16.62 -16.97
CA ASP A 184 8.34 -16.84 -18.36
C ASP A 184 7.60 -15.89 -19.32
N ALA A 185 6.30 -15.68 -19.11
CA ALA A 185 5.50 -14.72 -19.86
C ALA A 185 5.99 -13.28 -19.65
N LEU A 186 6.30 -12.90 -18.41
CA LEU A 186 6.84 -11.58 -18.06
C LEU A 186 8.20 -11.35 -18.74
N HIS A 187 9.11 -12.32 -18.70
CA HIS A 187 10.41 -12.23 -19.37
C HIS A 187 10.26 -12.06 -20.88
N THR A 188 9.34 -12.77 -21.50
CA THR A 188 9.03 -12.63 -22.93
C THR A 188 8.56 -11.21 -23.24
N GLN A 189 7.67 -10.67 -22.42
CA GLN A 189 7.16 -9.30 -22.58
C GLN A 189 8.27 -8.25 -22.39
N LEU A 190 9.07 -8.36 -21.33
CA LEU A 190 10.18 -7.44 -21.05
C LEU A 190 11.24 -7.46 -22.16
N SER A 191 11.56 -8.64 -22.69
CA SER A 191 12.48 -8.78 -23.81
C SER A 191 11.93 -8.12 -25.08
N ALA A 192 10.63 -8.23 -25.33
CA ALA A 192 9.99 -7.61 -26.51
C ALA A 192 10.02 -6.08 -26.48
N VAL A 193 10.09 -5.47 -25.28
CA VAL A 193 10.16 -4.00 -25.10
C VAL A 193 11.56 -3.51 -24.75
N GLY A 194 12.58 -4.37 -24.84
CA GLY A 194 13.98 -3.99 -24.66
C GLY A 194 14.42 -3.77 -23.20
N CYS A 195 13.76 -4.41 -22.25
CA CYS A 195 14.09 -4.29 -20.83
C CYS A 195 14.86 -5.50 -20.25
N MET A 196 15.26 -6.41 -21.10
CA MET A 196 16.09 -7.57 -20.76
C MET A 196 17.08 -7.84 -21.89
#